data_3bbf3a1f57660a2402789bc3b3a240ce
#
_entry.id   3bbf3a1f57660a2402789bc3b3a240ce
#
_cell.length_a   1.000
_cell.length_b   1.000
_cell.length_c   1.000
_cell.angle_alpha   90.00
_cell.angle_beta   90.00
_cell.angle_gamma   90.00
#
_symmetry.space_group_name_H-M   'P 1'
#
loop_
_entity.id
_entity.type
_entity.pdbx_description
1 polymer ?
#
loop_
_entity_poly.entity_id
_entity_poly.type
_entity_poly.pdbx_seq_one_letter_code
_entity_poly.pdbx_strand_id
1 'polypeptide(L)'
;MNWILCLSLTLLLVAQTAWGALHTKEPLVDTKYGTLRGKQIHVGKTPINVFLGVPFSKPPVGARRFAAPESPEPWEGIRDATTYAPACLQESWGQVTSMYFNTHKRYKWLHFSEDCLYLNVHAPVRARGDPLQPVSTQPSTTHHPTQAPRCPAQDSALLAQVMIWFPGGAFLVGSASTYDGSELAAREKVVVVVLQHRLGILGFLSTGDSQARGNWALLDQVAALRWVQKNIEAFGGDPGCVTLFGQSSGAMCISGLMTSPLARGLFHRAISQSGTAALQIFITPDPLKVAKKIAQLAGCNHNSTKILVDCLRTLSGAEVMRVSQKMRFFKLRGQEDPQEIVWFMSPVVDGVVFQDNPIVVLIQGQVAPVPYLLGVNSLEFNWLLPFAAVHPGSLPCSRVDQGRCPSSGGPSQPSLQLQTKLVMERLGAGVRERSWVLLF
;
A
#
# COMPACT_ATOMS: atom_id res chain seq x y z
N MET A 1 -61.88 -16.97 -23.10
CA MET A 1 -61.13 -17.52 -21.93
C MET A 1 -59.63 -17.76 -22.19
N ASN A 2 -59.14 -17.67 -23.45
CA ASN A 2 -57.73 -17.99 -23.79
C ASN A 2 -56.73 -16.81 -23.82
N TRP A 3 -57.22 -15.57 -23.90
CA TRP A 3 -56.33 -14.40 -23.97
C TRP A 3 -55.71 -13.99 -22.61
N ILE A 4 -56.44 -14.18 -21.54
CA ILE A 4 -55.97 -13.89 -20.17
C ILE A 4 -54.88 -14.87 -19.74
N LEU A 5 -54.99 -16.14 -20.13
CA LEU A 5 -54.00 -17.18 -19.90
C LEU A 5 -52.70 -16.92 -20.70
N CYS A 6 -52.78 -16.45 -21.93
CA CYS A 6 -51.59 -16.09 -22.71
C CYS A 6 -50.88 -14.84 -22.16
N LEU A 7 -51.61 -13.83 -21.70
CA LEU A 7 -51.02 -12.63 -21.05
C LEU A 7 -50.37 -12.96 -19.72
N SER A 8 -50.96 -13.84 -18.92
CA SER A 8 -50.35 -14.27 -17.64
C SER A 8 -49.11 -15.13 -17.84
N LEU A 9 -49.06 -16.00 -18.85
CA LEU A 9 -47.87 -16.79 -19.20
C LEU A 9 -46.73 -15.94 -19.76
N THR A 10 -47.05 -14.92 -20.61
CA THR A 10 -46.04 -13.99 -21.11
C THR A 10 -45.50 -13.08 -20.03
N LEU A 11 -46.31 -12.60 -19.09
CA LEU A 11 -45.86 -11.84 -17.92
C LEU A 11 -44.99 -12.66 -16.96
N LEU A 12 -45.34 -13.95 -16.76
CA LEU A 12 -44.50 -14.87 -15.94
C LEU A 12 -43.16 -15.19 -16.63
N LEU A 13 -43.13 -15.37 -17.94
CA LEU A 13 -41.89 -15.58 -18.70
C LEU A 13 -41.02 -14.31 -18.71
N VAL A 14 -41.59 -13.12 -18.86
CA VAL A 14 -40.87 -11.84 -18.78
C VAL A 14 -40.38 -11.60 -17.35
N ALA A 15 -41.16 -11.93 -16.34
CA ALA A 15 -40.73 -11.84 -14.94
C ALA A 15 -39.59 -12.83 -14.61
N GLN A 16 -39.63 -14.06 -15.14
CA GLN A 16 -38.54 -15.03 -14.95
C GLN A 16 -37.27 -14.66 -15.70
N THR A 17 -37.38 -14.07 -16.91
CA THR A 17 -36.21 -13.55 -17.64
C THR A 17 -35.65 -12.27 -16.98
N ALA A 18 -36.49 -11.39 -16.43
CA ALA A 18 -36.06 -10.22 -15.69
C ALA A 18 -35.43 -10.60 -14.33
N TRP A 19 -35.92 -11.64 -13.66
CA TRP A 19 -35.33 -12.13 -12.39
C TRP A 19 -34.00 -12.85 -12.61
N GLY A 20 -33.84 -13.59 -13.71
CA GLY A 20 -32.56 -14.19 -14.10
C GLY A 20 -31.47 -13.17 -14.47
N ALA A 21 -31.88 -11.96 -14.95
CA ALA A 21 -30.97 -10.89 -15.30
C ALA A 21 -30.51 -10.03 -14.09
N LEU A 22 -31.17 -10.15 -12.93
CA LEU A 22 -30.84 -9.39 -11.73
C LEU A 22 -29.92 -10.14 -10.74
N HIS A 23 -29.62 -11.40 -10.96
CA HIS A 23 -28.61 -12.11 -10.16
C HIS A 23 -27.21 -11.73 -10.66
N THR A 24 -26.64 -10.66 -10.07
CA THR A 24 -25.20 -10.43 -10.12
C THR A 24 -24.54 -11.71 -9.60
N LYS A 25 -23.74 -12.37 -10.46
CA LYS A 25 -22.98 -13.56 -10.03
C LYS A 25 -22.16 -13.20 -8.83
N GLU A 26 -22.39 -13.88 -7.69
CA GLU A 26 -21.56 -13.79 -6.51
C GLU A 26 -20.37 -14.75 -6.69
N PRO A 27 -19.16 -14.26 -7.04
CA PRO A 27 -18.02 -15.13 -7.17
C PRO A 27 -17.60 -15.69 -5.82
N LEU A 28 -17.37 -17.00 -5.76
CA LEU A 28 -16.82 -17.70 -4.60
C LEU A 28 -15.37 -18.09 -4.91
N VAL A 29 -14.48 -17.92 -3.94
CA VAL A 29 -13.07 -18.29 -4.04
C VAL A 29 -12.63 -18.95 -2.74
N ASP A 30 -12.04 -20.15 -2.89
CA ASP A 30 -11.45 -20.90 -1.77
C ASP A 30 -10.01 -20.47 -1.56
N THR A 31 -9.72 -19.92 -0.38
CA THR A 31 -8.38 -19.59 0.07
C THR A 31 -7.87 -20.65 1.05
N LYS A 32 -6.58 -20.56 1.42
CA LYS A 32 -6.03 -21.45 2.48
C LYS A 32 -6.65 -21.22 3.87
N TYR A 33 -7.45 -20.16 4.02
CA TYR A 33 -8.07 -19.79 5.30
C TYR A 33 -9.58 -20.02 5.32
N GLY A 34 -10.21 -20.22 4.18
CA GLY A 34 -11.66 -20.45 4.03
C GLY A 34 -12.20 -19.79 2.75
N THR A 35 -13.49 -20.01 2.51
CA THR A 35 -14.19 -19.52 1.31
C THR A 35 -14.58 -18.07 1.46
N LEU A 36 -14.36 -17.28 0.41
CA LEU A 36 -14.75 -15.87 0.30
C LEU A 36 -15.87 -15.73 -0.73
N ARG A 37 -16.84 -14.88 -0.41
CA ARG A 37 -17.85 -14.40 -1.36
C ARG A 37 -17.55 -12.97 -1.76
N GLY A 38 -17.27 -12.75 -3.03
CA GLY A 38 -17.08 -11.44 -3.63
C GLY A 38 -18.33 -10.93 -4.36
N LYS A 39 -18.17 -9.86 -5.09
CA LYS A 39 -19.15 -9.31 -6.03
C LYS A 39 -18.56 -9.18 -7.42
N GLN A 40 -19.41 -9.30 -8.45
CA GLN A 40 -19.02 -9.02 -9.82
C GLN A 40 -19.51 -7.62 -10.22
N ILE A 41 -18.61 -6.82 -10.79
CA ILE A 41 -18.92 -5.51 -11.35
C ILE A 41 -18.53 -5.48 -12.84
N HIS A 42 -18.98 -4.46 -13.56
CA HIS A 42 -18.60 -4.27 -14.95
C HIS A 42 -17.86 -2.95 -15.13
N VAL A 43 -16.72 -3.01 -15.81
CA VAL A 43 -15.97 -1.85 -16.32
C VAL A 43 -16.15 -1.84 -17.82
N GLY A 44 -17.04 -0.97 -18.32
CA GLY A 44 -17.55 -1.06 -19.68
C GLY A 44 -18.22 -2.42 -19.91
N LYS A 45 -17.69 -3.22 -20.83
CA LYS A 45 -18.18 -4.58 -21.14
C LYS A 45 -17.40 -5.68 -20.39
N THR A 46 -16.33 -5.34 -19.67
CA THR A 46 -15.45 -6.31 -19.00
C THR A 46 -15.95 -6.61 -17.59
N PRO A 47 -16.32 -7.85 -17.26
CA PRO A 47 -16.68 -8.23 -15.91
C PRO A 47 -15.43 -8.41 -15.04
N ILE A 48 -15.49 -7.91 -13.80
CA ILE A 48 -14.44 -7.97 -12.80
C ILE A 48 -15.02 -8.56 -11.52
N ASN A 49 -14.39 -9.58 -10.99
CA ASN A 49 -14.65 -10.10 -9.65
C ASN A 49 -13.90 -9.27 -8.63
N VAL A 50 -14.61 -8.75 -7.63
CA VAL A 50 -14.08 -7.86 -6.61
C VAL A 50 -14.29 -8.48 -5.25
N PHE A 51 -13.21 -8.63 -4.50
CA PHE A 51 -13.19 -9.10 -3.12
C PHE A 51 -12.60 -8.00 -2.24
N LEU A 52 -13.38 -7.50 -1.29
CA LEU A 52 -13.04 -6.37 -0.44
C LEU A 52 -12.96 -6.81 1.03
N GLY A 53 -12.01 -6.25 1.77
CA GLY A 53 -11.86 -6.57 3.19
C GLY A 53 -11.41 -8.01 3.44
N VAL A 54 -10.51 -8.53 2.61
CA VAL A 54 -9.95 -9.87 2.76
C VAL A 54 -8.85 -9.85 3.83
N PRO A 55 -8.97 -10.61 4.93
CA PRO A 55 -7.97 -10.60 6.00
C PRO A 55 -6.69 -11.32 5.54
N PHE A 56 -5.53 -10.69 5.74
CA PHE A 56 -4.24 -11.33 5.52
C PHE A 56 -3.45 -11.56 6.82
N SER A 57 -3.94 -11.03 7.94
CA SER A 57 -3.37 -11.19 9.27
C SER A 57 -4.46 -11.16 10.35
N LYS A 58 -4.14 -11.67 11.54
CA LYS A 58 -4.94 -11.43 12.75
C LYS A 58 -4.99 -9.94 13.08
N PRO A 59 -6.06 -9.45 13.72
CA PRO A 59 -6.13 -8.08 14.20
C PRO A 59 -4.94 -7.73 15.12
N PRO A 60 -4.19 -6.64 14.85
CA PRO A 60 -3.01 -6.25 15.63
C PRO A 60 -3.38 -5.48 16.91
N VAL A 61 -4.28 -6.02 17.71
CA VAL A 61 -4.85 -5.40 18.91
C VAL A 61 -4.30 -6.03 20.20
N GLY A 62 -4.37 -5.30 21.31
CA GLY A 62 -3.93 -5.79 22.63
C GLY A 62 -2.46 -6.21 22.65
N ALA A 63 -2.17 -7.44 23.03
CA ALA A 63 -0.80 -7.97 23.07
C ALA A 63 -0.09 -7.97 21.71
N ARG A 64 -0.85 -8.04 20.59
CA ARG A 64 -0.29 -7.96 19.22
C ARG A 64 0.00 -6.53 18.76
N ARG A 65 -0.37 -5.50 19.52
CA ARG A 65 0.09 -4.14 19.27
C ARG A 65 1.59 -4.09 19.48
N PHE A 66 2.34 -3.50 18.54
CA PHE A 66 3.81 -3.50 18.52
C PHE A 66 4.41 -4.92 18.51
N ALA A 67 3.82 -5.81 17.73
CA ALA A 67 4.32 -7.13 17.44
C ALA A 67 4.21 -7.42 15.91
N ALA A 68 4.96 -8.43 15.46
CA ALA A 68 4.87 -8.92 14.09
C ALA A 68 3.45 -9.45 13.80
N PRO A 69 2.95 -9.31 12.56
CA PRO A 69 1.66 -9.84 12.18
C PRO A 69 1.66 -11.38 12.21
N GLU A 70 0.54 -11.96 12.63
CA GLU A 70 0.27 -13.39 12.62
C GLU A 70 -0.70 -13.74 11.49
N SER A 71 -0.57 -14.95 10.93
CA SER A 71 -1.52 -15.43 9.90
C SER A 71 -2.96 -15.37 10.41
N PRO A 72 -3.95 -15.11 9.52
CA PRO A 72 -5.34 -15.13 9.91
C PRO A 72 -5.74 -16.50 10.47
N GLU A 73 -6.75 -16.52 11.35
CA GLU A 73 -7.39 -17.78 11.73
C GLU A 73 -8.20 -18.31 10.53
N PRO A 74 -8.14 -19.60 10.24
CA PRO A 74 -9.07 -20.23 9.31
C PRO A 74 -10.53 -20.05 9.79
N TRP A 75 -11.45 -19.93 8.84
CA TRP A 75 -12.87 -19.83 9.14
C TRP A 75 -13.67 -20.93 8.41
N GLU A 76 -14.75 -21.33 9.02
CA GLU A 76 -15.74 -22.23 8.41
C GLU A 76 -16.80 -21.43 7.66
N GLY A 77 -17.39 -22.06 6.64
CA GLY A 77 -18.44 -21.45 5.82
C GLY A 77 -17.91 -20.36 4.88
N ILE A 78 -18.83 -19.49 4.45
CA ILE A 78 -18.56 -18.45 3.47
C ILE A 78 -18.44 -17.10 4.18
N ARG A 79 -17.28 -16.45 4.09
CA ARG A 79 -17.04 -15.10 4.57
C ARG A 79 -17.40 -14.08 3.49
N ASP A 80 -18.20 -13.08 3.85
CA ASP A 80 -18.54 -11.97 2.98
C ASP A 80 -17.33 -11.06 2.76
N ALA A 81 -16.99 -10.84 1.48
CA ALA A 81 -15.92 -9.95 1.02
C ALA A 81 -16.46 -8.95 -0.03
N THR A 82 -17.64 -8.40 0.20
CA THR A 82 -18.30 -7.45 -0.71
C THR A 82 -18.14 -6.00 -0.28
N THR A 83 -17.65 -5.75 0.93
CA THR A 83 -17.50 -4.43 1.55
C THR A 83 -16.07 -4.17 2.00
N TYR A 84 -15.67 -2.89 2.00
CA TYR A 84 -14.36 -2.50 2.50
C TYR A 84 -14.24 -2.70 4.00
N ALA A 85 -13.10 -3.21 4.44
CA ALA A 85 -12.71 -3.20 5.84
C ALA A 85 -12.37 -1.78 6.31
N PRO A 86 -12.38 -1.52 7.63
CA PRO A 86 -11.91 -0.26 8.18
C PRO A 86 -10.47 0.05 7.76
N ALA A 87 -10.16 1.33 7.56
CA ALA A 87 -8.80 1.82 7.41
C ALA A 87 -8.06 1.71 8.75
N CYS A 88 -6.74 1.56 8.72
CA CYS A 88 -5.92 1.60 9.93
C CYS A 88 -6.06 2.95 10.63
N LEU A 89 -5.97 2.95 11.97
CA LEU A 89 -6.04 4.17 12.76
C LEU A 89 -5.03 5.19 12.27
N GLN A 90 -5.51 6.41 12.03
CA GLN A 90 -4.76 7.51 11.45
C GLN A 90 -5.36 8.85 11.82
N GLU A 91 -4.63 9.93 11.59
CA GLU A 91 -5.09 11.27 11.87
C GLU A 91 -6.25 11.69 10.94
N SER A 92 -7.07 12.63 11.38
CA SER A 92 -8.27 13.08 10.66
C SER A 92 -7.98 13.62 9.25
N TRP A 93 -6.78 14.19 9.00
CA TRP A 93 -6.39 14.64 7.67
C TRP A 93 -6.24 13.48 6.66
N GLY A 94 -6.13 12.24 7.13
CA GLY A 94 -6.21 11.05 6.27
C GLY A 94 -7.54 10.96 5.51
N GLN A 95 -8.63 11.46 6.09
CA GLN A 95 -9.91 11.56 5.41
C GLN A 95 -9.84 12.52 4.20
N VAL A 96 -9.20 13.69 4.38
CA VAL A 96 -9.02 14.70 3.32
C VAL A 96 -8.09 14.16 2.24
N THR A 97 -7.00 13.52 2.63
CA THR A 97 -6.05 12.87 1.70
C THR A 97 -6.76 11.79 0.89
N SER A 98 -7.59 10.97 1.54
CA SER A 98 -8.38 9.94 0.85
C SER A 98 -9.36 10.56 -0.16
N MET A 99 -9.99 11.68 0.15
CA MET A 99 -10.84 12.40 -0.83
C MET A 99 -10.03 12.87 -2.04
N TYR A 100 -8.85 13.40 -1.81
CA TYR A 100 -7.98 13.92 -2.88
C TYR A 100 -7.48 12.81 -3.82
N PHE A 101 -7.06 11.68 -3.25
CA PHE A 101 -6.53 10.55 -4.03
C PHE A 101 -7.59 9.52 -4.43
N ASN A 102 -8.88 9.79 -4.16
CA ASN A 102 -9.95 8.85 -4.46
C ASN A 102 -10.05 8.55 -5.96
N THR A 103 -9.97 7.28 -6.30
CA THR A 103 -10.13 6.78 -7.69
C THR A 103 -11.51 6.21 -7.99
N HIS A 104 -12.43 6.22 -7.02
CA HIS A 104 -13.80 5.78 -7.22
C HIS A 104 -14.65 6.86 -7.89
N LYS A 105 -15.68 6.44 -8.63
CA LYS A 105 -16.68 7.36 -9.18
C LYS A 105 -17.45 8.13 -8.11
N ARG A 106 -17.60 7.54 -6.91
CA ARG A 106 -18.23 8.17 -5.74
C ARG A 106 -17.33 7.96 -4.55
N TYR A 107 -17.04 9.03 -3.81
CA TYR A 107 -16.24 8.98 -2.61
C TYR A 107 -16.94 8.19 -1.50
N LYS A 108 -16.16 7.39 -0.76
CA LYS A 108 -16.61 6.64 0.41
C LYS A 108 -15.85 7.13 1.64
N TRP A 109 -16.60 7.48 2.68
CA TRP A 109 -16.02 7.89 3.95
C TRP A 109 -15.25 6.74 4.60
N LEU A 110 -14.09 7.06 5.16
CA LEU A 110 -13.27 6.09 5.87
C LEU A 110 -13.85 5.83 7.27
N HIS A 111 -13.87 4.56 7.63
CA HIS A 111 -14.02 4.11 9.01
C HIS A 111 -12.65 3.64 9.49
N PHE A 112 -12.30 3.94 10.74
CA PHE A 112 -10.99 3.67 11.29
C PHE A 112 -11.04 2.63 12.40
N SER A 113 -10.07 1.69 12.39
CA SER A 113 -9.93 0.66 13.43
C SER A 113 -8.47 0.23 13.57
N GLU A 114 -8.08 -0.33 14.72
CA GLU A 114 -6.85 -1.11 14.83
C GLU A 114 -6.96 -2.47 14.13
N ASP A 115 -8.18 -3.05 14.10
CA ASP A 115 -8.45 -4.22 13.26
C ASP A 115 -8.57 -3.77 11.80
N CYS A 116 -7.43 -3.77 11.10
CA CYS A 116 -7.30 -3.15 9.78
C CYS A 116 -6.38 -3.90 8.80
N LEU A 117 -5.87 -5.08 9.17
CA LEU A 117 -4.93 -5.82 8.31
C LEU A 117 -5.67 -6.62 7.24
N TYR A 118 -6.18 -5.91 6.26
CA TYR A 118 -6.99 -6.40 5.15
C TYR A 118 -6.44 -5.91 3.81
N LEU A 119 -6.76 -6.65 2.76
CA LEU A 119 -6.49 -6.28 1.38
C LEU A 119 -7.75 -6.41 0.51
N ASN A 120 -7.71 -5.80 -0.67
CA ASN A 120 -8.76 -5.91 -1.69
C ASN A 120 -8.17 -6.58 -2.92
N VAL A 121 -8.95 -7.43 -3.60
CA VAL A 121 -8.55 -8.11 -4.83
C VAL A 121 -9.53 -7.78 -5.94
N HIS A 122 -9.02 -7.30 -7.07
CA HIS A 122 -9.78 -7.01 -8.29
C HIS A 122 -9.25 -7.94 -9.39
N ALA A 123 -10.05 -8.92 -9.80
CA ALA A 123 -9.64 -9.95 -10.72
C ALA A 123 -10.50 -9.96 -12.00
N PRO A 124 -9.91 -9.92 -13.20
CA PRO A 124 -10.68 -10.02 -14.43
C PRO A 124 -11.35 -11.39 -14.52
N VAL A 125 -12.62 -11.40 -14.92
CA VAL A 125 -13.33 -12.66 -15.20
C VAL A 125 -12.83 -13.20 -16.52
N ARG A 126 -12.32 -14.43 -16.51
CA ARG A 126 -11.94 -15.13 -17.74
C ARG A 126 -13.19 -15.61 -18.49
N ALA A 127 -13.19 -15.47 -19.79
CA ALA A 127 -14.24 -16.05 -20.62
C ALA A 127 -14.22 -17.59 -20.48
N ARG A 128 -15.40 -18.21 -20.26
CA ARG A 128 -15.52 -19.67 -20.38
C ARG A 128 -15.23 -20.04 -21.84
N GLY A 129 -14.11 -20.69 -22.09
CA GLY A 129 -13.79 -21.16 -23.43
C GLY A 129 -12.37 -20.85 -23.91
N ASP A 130 -11.54 -20.13 -23.12
CA ASP A 130 -10.11 -20.11 -23.40
C ASP A 130 -9.57 -21.53 -23.20
N PRO A 131 -9.13 -22.21 -24.27
CA PRO A 131 -8.69 -23.58 -24.17
C PRO A 131 -7.51 -23.67 -23.20
N LEU A 132 -7.64 -24.54 -22.20
CA LEU A 132 -6.53 -25.00 -21.39
C LEU A 132 -5.52 -25.64 -22.36
N GLN A 133 -4.53 -24.87 -22.82
CA GLN A 133 -3.40 -25.48 -23.52
C GLN A 133 -2.68 -26.38 -22.51
N PRO A 134 -2.49 -27.66 -22.83
CA PRO A 134 -1.76 -28.56 -21.94
C PRO A 134 -0.35 -28.02 -21.77
N VAL A 135 0.09 -27.93 -20.52
CA VAL A 135 1.49 -27.61 -20.18
C VAL A 135 2.37 -28.67 -20.85
N SER A 136 3.05 -28.29 -21.92
CA SER A 136 4.11 -29.10 -22.49
C SER A 136 5.25 -29.19 -21.48
N THR A 137 5.32 -30.30 -20.76
CA THR A 137 6.46 -30.67 -19.93
C THR A 137 7.59 -31.13 -20.83
N GLN A 138 8.25 -30.20 -21.51
CA GLN A 138 9.59 -30.47 -22.03
C GLN A 138 10.62 -29.77 -21.13
N PRO A 139 11.53 -30.53 -20.50
CA PRO A 139 12.64 -29.93 -19.76
C PRO A 139 13.61 -29.32 -20.77
N SER A 140 13.67 -28.00 -20.86
CA SER A 140 14.75 -27.30 -21.58
C SER A 140 16.01 -27.38 -20.74
N THR A 141 16.89 -28.29 -21.11
CA THR A 141 18.27 -28.38 -20.63
C THR A 141 19.12 -27.29 -21.28
N THR A 142 19.14 -26.09 -20.75
CA THR A 142 20.27 -25.16 -20.87
C THR A 142 20.16 -24.13 -19.74
N HIS A 143 20.79 -24.42 -18.60
CA HIS A 143 21.00 -23.45 -17.54
C HIS A 143 22.11 -22.48 -17.95
N HIS A 144 21.75 -21.23 -18.32
CA HIS A 144 22.60 -20.08 -18.20
C HIS A 144 22.28 -19.35 -16.89
N PRO A 145 23.22 -19.13 -15.95
CA PRO A 145 22.95 -18.69 -14.58
C PRO A 145 22.71 -17.17 -14.39
N THR A 146 22.35 -16.40 -15.41
CA THR A 146 22.28 -14.92 -15.32
C THR A 146 20.99 -14.28 -15.84
N GLN A 147 19.92 -15.03 -16.05
CA GLN A 147 18.65 -14.40 -16.44
C GLN A 147 17.70 -14.34 -15.24
N ALA A 148 17.29 -13.09 -14.86
CA ALA A 148 16.16 -12.88 -13.95
C ALA A 148 14.93 -13.67 -14.43
N PRO A 149 14.13 -14.27 -13.52
CA PRO A 149 12.97 -15.07 -13.90
C PRO A 149 12.05 -14.22 -14.77
N ARG A 150 11.83 -14.65 -16.01
CA ARG A 150 10.91 -14.00 -16.95
C ARG A 150 9.49 -14.44 -16.55
N CYS A 151 8.60 -13.46 -16.26
CA CYS A 151 7.19 -13.76 -16.28
C CYS A 151 6.83 -14.35 -17.65
N PRO A 152 6.00 -15.41 -17.73
CA PRO A 152 5.56 -15.99 -18.99
C PRO A 152 5.02 -14.91 -19.94
N ALA A 153 5.27 -15.04 -21.22
CA ALA A 153 4.67 -14.15 -22.23
C ALA A 153 3.15 -14.25 -22.13
N GLN A 154 2.46 -13.14 -22.36
CA GLN A 154 1.00 -13.01 -22.21
C GLN A 154 0.18 -14.07 -22.95
N ASP A 155 0.73 -14.63 -24.03
CA ASP A 155 0.06 -15.58 -24.91
C ASP A 155 0.05 -17.04 -24.40
N SER A 156 0.78 -17.38 -23.34
CA SER A 156 0.88 -18.74 -22.81
C SER A 156 0.39 -18.92 -21.37
N ALA A 157 -0.01 -17.84 -20.69
CA ALA A 157 -0.29 -17.90 -19.26
C ALA A 157 -1.76 -18.14 -18.95
N LEU A 158 -2.06 -19.29 -18.33
CA LEU A 158 -3.34 -19.59 -17.70
C LEU A 158 -3.67 -18.62 -16.54
N LEU A 159 -2.65 -17.96 -15.98
CA LEU A 159 -2.76 -17.06 -14.84
C LEU A 159 -2.39 -15.61 -15.26
N ALA A 160 -3.07 -14.62 -14.68
CA ALA A 160 -2.82 -13.21 -14.94
C ALA A 160 -1.65 -12.68 -14.09
N GLN A 161 -0.90 -11.71 -14.61
CA GLN A 161 0.08 -10.97 -13.81
C GLN A 161 -0.62 -10.32 -12.60
N VAL A 162 0.09 -10.23 -11.49
CA VAL A 162 -0.42 -9.62 -10.25
C VAL A 162 0.26 -8.28 -10.02
N MET A 163 -0.50 -7.24 -9.77
CA MET A 163 -0.01 -5.93 -9.38
C MET A 163 -0.50 -5.58 -7.99
N ILE A 164 0.42 -5.26 -7.06
CA ILE A 164 0.10 -4.97 -5.67
C ILE A 164 0.37 -3.50 -5.37
N TRP A 165 -0.70 -2.75 -5.07
CA TRP A 165 -0.62 -1.33 -4.73
C TRP A 165 -0.30 -1.09 -3.26
N PHE A 166 0.70 -0.23 -3.03
CA PHE A 166 1.12 0.27 -1.73
C PHE A 166 0.69 1.73 -1.59
N PRO A 167 -0.35 2.03 -0.78
CA PRO A 167 -0.79 3.40 -0.56
C PRO A 167 0.29 4.28 0.05
N GLY A 168 0.39 5.53 -0.43
CA GLY A 168 1.18 6.57 0.20
C GLY A 168 0.43 7.28 1.33
N GLY A 169 1.09 8.28 1.95
CA GLY A 169 0.51 9.10 3.01
C GLY A 169 1.47 9.36 4.17
N ALA A 170 2.73 9.59 3.85
CA ALA A 170 3.79 9.97 4.82
C ALA A 170 3.93 9.00 6.00
N PHE A 171 3.62 7.72 5.83
CA PHE A 171 3.57 6.68 6.87
C PHE A 171 2.51 6.91 7.96
N LEU A 172 1.73 7.98 7.88
CA LEU A 172 0.78 8.45 8.91
C LEU A 172 -0.67 8.21 8.53
N VAL A 173 -0.97 8.19 7.24
CA VAL A 173 -2.32 8.04 6.69
C VAL A 173 -2.28 7.13 5.46
N GLY A 174 -3.44 6.74 4.96
CA GLY A 174 -3.62 5.92 3.78
C GLY A 174 -4.61 4.77 4.03
N SER A 175 -5.25 4.30 2.96
CA SER A 175 -6.22 3.21 3.04
C SER A 175 -6.36 2.51 1.70
N ALA A 176 -6.59 1.20 1.73
CA ALA A 176 -6.90 0.42 0.55
C ALA A 176 -8.25 0.79 -0.07
N SER A 177 -9.19 1.31 0.72
CA SER A 177 -10.50 1.74 0.23
C SER A 177 -10.49 3.05 -0.56
N THR A 178 -9.35 3.77 -0.58
CA THR A 178 -9.16 4.98 -1.39
C THR A 178 -9.02 4.65 -2.87
N TYR A 179 -8.51 3.46 -3.18
CA TYR A 179 -8.12 3.08 -4.54
C TYR A 179 -8.99 1.95 -5.08
N ASP A 180 -9.48 2.12 -6.31
CA ASP A 180 -10.22 1.09 -7.04
C ASP A 180 -9.35 0.50 -8.16
N GLY A 181 -8.94 -0.76 -8.00
CA GLY A 181 -8.13 -1.47 -8.99
C GLY A 181 -8.90 -1.98 -10.21
N SER A 182 -10.21 -1.80 -10.27
CA SER A 182 -11.07 -2.43 -11.27
C SER A 182 -10.79 -1.95 -12.69
N GLU A 183 -10.51 -0.65 -12.89
CA GLU A 183 -10.18 -0.10 -14.22
C GLU A 183 -8.87 -0.72 -14.75
N LEU A 184 -7.82 -0.75 -13.92
CA LEU A 184 -6.55 -1.35 -14.30
C LEU A 184 -6.71 -2.85 -14.59
N ALA A 185 -7.43 -3.59 -13.72
CA ALA A 185 -7.70 -5.00 -13.91
C ALA A 185 -8.48 -5.27 -15.21
N ALA A 186 -9.45 -4.42 -15.55
CA ALA A 186 -10.25 -4.58 -16.75
C ALA A 186 -9.48 -4.30 -18.04
N ARG A 187 -8.66 -3.23 -18.04
CA ARG A 187 -7.93 -2.77 -19.23
C ARG A 187 -6.73 -3.64 -19.55
N GLU A 188 -5.93 -3.93 -18.53
CA GLU A 188 -4.64 -4.62 -18.69
C GLU A 188 -4.72 -6.13 -18.40
N LYS A 189 -5.92 -6.64 -18.05
CA LYS A 189 -6.14 -8.07 -17.77
C LYS A 189 -5.25 -8.62 -16.65
N VAL A 190 -4.90 -7.78 -15.68
CA VAL A 190 -4.08 -8.11 -14.50
C VAL A 190 -4.95 -8.28 -13.27
N VAL A 191 -4.50 -9.08 -12.30
CA VAL A 191 -5.09 -9.09 -10.96
C VAL A 191 -4.47 -7.95 -10.16
N VAL A 192 -5.32 -7.04 -9.67
CA VAL A 192 -4.87 -5.90 -8.85
C VAL A 192 -5.20 -6.18 -7.38
N VAL A 193 -4.18 -6.13 -6.54
CA VAL A 193 -4.31 -6.22 -5.08
C VAL A 193 -4.00 -4.85 -4.48
N VAL A 194 -4.86 -4.36 -3.59
CA VAL A 194 -4.63 -3.12 -2.85
C VAL A 194 -4.53 -3.48 -1.38
N LEU A 195 -3.37 -3.29 -0.76
CA LEU A 195 -3.15 -3.62 0.64
C LEU A 195 -3.24 -2.39 1.54
N GLN A 196 -3.45 -2.60 2.82
CA GLN A 196 -3.21 -1.61 3.86
C GLN A 196 -2.34 -2.20 4.97
N HIS A 197 -1.74 -1.35 5.78
CA HIS A 197 -0.81 -1.71 6.84
C HIS A 197 -0.93 -0.72 7.99
N ARG A 198 -0.43 -1.08 9.17
CA ARG A 198 -0.39 -0.17 10.32
C ARG A 198 0.34 1.13 9.99
N LEU A 199 -0.09 2.22 10.62
CA LEU A 199 0.37 3.58 10.34
C LEU A 199 0.85 4.27 11.62
N GLY A 200 1.64 5.33 11.46
CA GLY A 200 2.08 6.20 12.53
C GLY A 200 2.71 5.43 13.70
N ILE A 201 2.31 5.78 14.92
CA ILE A 201 2.82 5.15 16.15
C ILE A 201 2.60 3.63 16.13
N LEU A 202 1.44 3.16 15.68
CA LEU A 202 1.11 1.73 15.64
C LEU A 202 1.93 0.94 14.61
N GLY A 203 2.36 1.60 13.54
CA GLY A 203 3.13 0.99 12.46
C GLY A 203 4.64 1.07 12.61
N PHE A 204 5.15 2.08 13.36
CA PHE A 204 6.58 2.39 13.33
C PHE A 204 7.22 2.67 14.69
N LEU A 205 6.47 2.59 15.81
CA LEU A 205 7.09 2.75 17.15
C LEU A 205 8.24 1.78 17.31
N SER A 206 9.41 2.33 17.65
CA SER A 206 10.59 1.54 17.99
C SER A 206 11.28 2.12 19.23
N THR A 207 11.77 1.25 20.09
CA THR A 207 12.64 1.58 21.23
C THR A 207 14.10 1.30 20.92
N GLY A 208 14.43 0.82 19.73
CA GLY A 208 15.77 0.44 19.31
C GLY A 208 16.28 -0.85 19.98
N ASP A 209 15.40 -1.57 20.69
CA ASP A 209 15.72 -2.83 21.38
C ASP A 209 14.62 -3.90 21.19
N SER A 210 14.74 -5.00 21.91
CA SER A 210 13.81 -6.14 21.81
C SER A 210 12.39 -5.86 22.32
N GLN A 211 12.15 -4.77 23.07
CA GLN A 211 10.83 -4.45 23.61
C GLN A 211 9.88 -3.93 22.53
N ALA A 212 10.40 -3.10 21.62
CA ALA A 212 9.71 -2.71 20.38
C ALA A 212 10.76 -2.46 19.28
N ARG A 213 11.03 -3.48 18.47
CA ARG A 213 12.02 -3.39 17.38
C ARG A 213 11.63 -2.35 16.33
N GLY A 214 10.33 -2.18 16.08
CA GLY A 214 9.82 -1.30 15.03
C GLY A 214 9.47 -2.02 13.73
N ASN A 215 9.27 -1.25 12.66
CA ASN A 215 8.98 -1.76 11.30
C ASN A 215 7.71 -2.63 11.18
N TRP A 216 6.74 -2.48 12.10
CA TRP A 216 5.53 -3.30 12.13
C TRP A 216 4.75 -3.19 10.84
N ALA A 217 4.67 -1.97 10.26
CA ALA A 217 4.03 -1.72 8.98
C ALA A 217 4.70 -2.46 7.81
N LEU A 218 6.04 -2.53 7.79
CA LEU A 218 6.78 -3.29 6.79
C LEU A 218 6.58 -4.79 6.94
N LEU A 219 6.51 -5.27 8.20
CA LEU A 219 6.17 -6.66 8.48
C LEU A 219 4.74 -7.00 8.03
N ASP A 220 3.77 -6.08 8.19
CA ASP A 220 2.41 -6.24 7.67
C ASP A 220 2.43 -6.36 6.14
N GLN A 221 3.22 -5.53 5.45
CA GLN A 221 3.39 -5.61 4.00
C GLN A 221 4.00 -6.95 3.59
N VAL A 222 5.04 -7.43 4.27
CA VAL A 222 5.62 -8.76 4.02
C VAL A 222 4.60 -9.87 4.26
N ALA A 223 3.75 -9.76 5.29
CA ALA A 223 2.68 -10.73 5.55
C ALA A 223 1.64 -10.73 4.42
N ALA A 224 1.26 -9.55 3.91
CA ALA A 224 0.36 -9.43 2.75
C ALA A 224 0.98 -10.05 1.49
N LEU A 225 2.27 -9.83 1.22
CA LEU A 225 2.97 -10.47 0.11
C LEU A 225 3.01 -12.00 0.24
N ARG A 226 3.26 -12.52 1.43
CA ARG A 226 3.20 -13.96 1.71
C ARG A 226 1.79 -14.53 1.56
N TRP A 227 0.77 -13.75 1.92
CA TRP A 227 -0.62 -14.11 1.68
C TRP A 227 -0.91 -14.21 0.17
N VAL A 228 -0.45 -13.25 -0.62
CA VAL A 228 -0.57 -13.25 -2.09
C VAL A 228 0.09 -14.50 -2.67
N GLN A 229 1.33 -14.82 -2.29
CA GLN A 229 2.04 -16.02 -2.74
C GLN A 229 1.26 -17.32 -2.48
N LYS A 230 0.49 -17.36 -1.39
CA LYS A 230 -0.25 -18.57 -0.98
C LYS A 230 -1.65 -18.68 -1.59
N ASN A 231 -2.27 -17.57 -2.01
CA ASN A 231 -3.71 -17.55 -2.29
C ASN A 231 -4.09 -16.93 -3.63
N ILE A 232 -3.21 -16.15 -4.28
CA ILE A 232 -3.62 -15.34 -5.44
C ILE A 232 -3.98 -16.18 -6.68
N GLU A 233 -3.48 -17.40 -6.76
CA GLU A 233 -3.82 -18.35 -7.82
C GLU A 233 -5.32 -18.66 -7.84
N ALA A 234 -5.96 -18.77 -6.68
CA ALA A 234 -7.40 -18.96 -6.56
C ALA A 234 -8.22 -17.79 -7.17
N PHE A 235 -7.63 -16.62 -7.27
CA PHE A 235 -8.22 -15.45 -7.93
C PHE A 235 -7.80 -15.32 -9.41
N GLY A 236 -7.08 -16.29 -9.94
CA GLY A 236 -6.56 -16.30 -11.31
C GLY A 236 -5.28 -15.49 -11.51
N GLY A 237 -4.57 -15.12 -10.43
CA GLY A 237 -3.28 -14.43 -10.46
C GLY A 237 -2.10 -15.39 -10.40
N ASP A 238 -1.00 -15.04 -11.06
CA ASP A 238 0.26 -15.80 -11.07
C ASP A 238 1.15 -15.35 -9.90
N PRO A 239 1.36 -16.20 -8.86
CA PRO A 239 2.27 -15.88 -7.77
C PRO A 239 3.74 -15.76 -8.23
N GLY A 240 4.11 -16.35 -9.39
CA GLY A 240 5.42 -16.22 -10.03
C GLY A 240 5.58 -14.94 -10.85
N CYS A 241 4.55 -14.09 -10.96
CA CYS A 241 4.59 -12.84 -11.72
C CYS A 241 3.95 -11.67 -10.96
N VAL A 242 4.55 -11.28 -9.86
CA VAL A 242 4.09 -10.21 -8.96
C VAL A 242 4.89 -8.94 -9.16
N THR A 243 4.20 -7.83 -9.43
CA THR A 243 4.76 -6.48 -9.52
C THR A 243 4.28 -5.64 -8.34
N LEU A 244 5.20 -5.06 -7.57
CA LEU A 244 4.87 -4.07 -6.55
C LEU A 244 4.80 -2.68 -7.20
N PHE A 245 3.80 -1.88 -6.85
CA PHE A 245 3.73 -0.49 -7.28
C PHE A 245 3.12 0.37 -6.18
N GLY A 246 3.61 1.62 -6.05
CA GLY A 246 3.17 2.50 -4.99
C GLY A 246 3.69 3.92 -5.16
N GLN A 247 3.13 4.85 -4.39
CA GLN A 247 3.42 6.27 -4.48
C GLN A 247 3.88 6.81 -3.11
N SER A 248 4.80 7.81 -3.10
CA SER A 248 5.27 8.49 -1.90
C SER A 248 5.81 7.50 -0.85
N SER A 249 5.34 7.50 0.40
CA SER A 249 5.76 6.55 1.43
C SER A 249 5.49 5.08 1.05
N GLY A 250 4.48 4.79 0.23
CA GLY A 250 4.27 3.45 -0.32
C GLY A 250 5.39 3.04 -1.29
N ALA A 251 5.85 3.97 -2.13
CA ALA A 251 7.01 3.78 -3.01
C ALA A 251 8.31 3.62 -2.22
N MET A 252 8.47 4.40 -1.13
CA MET A 252 9.60 4.26 -0.20
C MET A 252 9.63 2.88 0.45
N CYS A 253 8.47 2.35 0.89
CA CYS A 253 8.37 1.00 1.42
C CYS A 253 8.80 -0.05 0.39
N ILE A 254 8.34 0.05 -0.86
CA ILE A 254 8.74 -0.88 -1.94
C ILE A 254 10.25 -0.85 -2.14
N SER A 255 10.84 0.35 -2.26
CA SER A 255 12.29 0.51 -2.38
C SER A 255 13.04 -0.08 -1.17
N GLY A 256 12.50 0.10 0.05
CA GLY A 256 13.03 -0.53 1.26
C GLY A 256 12.92 -2.06 1.23
N LEU A 257 11.78 -2.61 0.82
CA LEU A 257 11.58 -4.05 0.72
C LEU A 257 12.52 -4.71 -0.29
N MET A 258 12.97 -3.99 -1.32
CA MET A 258 14.00 -4.49 -2.25
C MET A 258 15.34 -4.76 -1.54
N THR A 259 15.63 -4.07 -0.42
CA THR A 259 16.84 -4.29 0.38
C THR A 259 16.63 -5.29 1.53
N SER A 260 15.37 -5.70 1.78
CA SER A 260 15.03 -6.57 2.89
C SER A 260 15.15 -8.06 2.54
N PRO A 261 15.86 -8.85 3.34
CA PRO A 261 15.91 -10.30 3.14
C PRO A 261 14.54 -10.99 3.31
N LEU A 262 13.61 -10.37 4.06
CA LEU A 262 12.29 -10.94 4.32
C LEU A 262 11.36 -10.91 3.10
N ALA A 263 11.64 -10.04 2.13
CA ALA A 263 10.84 -9.88 0.92
C ALA A 263 11.42 -10.59 -0.31
N ARG A 264 12.58 -11.21 -0.18
CA ARG A 264 13.23 -11.96 -1.28
C ARG A 264 12.30 -13.06 -1.82
N GLY A 265 12.14 -13.10 -3.14
CA GLY A 265 11.30 -14.09 -3.83
C GLY A 265 9.80 -13.88 -3.69
N LEU A 266 9.32 -12.82 -3.01
CA LEU A 266 7.90 -12.51 -2.88
C LEU A 266 7.36 -11.63 -4.02
N PHE A 267 8.22 -11.03 -4.83
CA PHE A 267 7.88 -10.22 -5.98
C PHE A 267 8.96 -10.29 -7.07
N HIS A 268 8.60 -9.92 -8.29
CA HIS A 268 9.39 -10.11 -9.49
C HIS A 268 9.69 -8.82 -10.25
N ARG A 269 8.97 -7.72 -9.93
CA ARG A 269 9.15 -6.37 -10.47
C ARG A 269 8.72 -5.34 -9.44
N ALA A 270 9.23 -4.12 -9.56
CA ALA A 270 8.86 -3.01 -8.71
C ALA A 270 8.72 -1.69 -9.48
N ILE A 271 7.78 -0.86 -9.03
CA ILE A 271 7.53 0.48 -9.56
C ILE A 271 7.39 1.44 -8.38
N SER A 272 8.26 2.46 -8.30
CA SER A 272 8.21 3.50 -7.29
C SER A 272 7.88 4.85 -7.90
N GLN A 273 6.77 5.44 -7.46
CA GLN A 273 6.29 6.74 -7.91
C GLN A 273 6.58 7.78 -6.82
N SER A 274 7.48 8.72 -7.07
CA SER A 274 7.80 9.84 -6.17
C SER A 274 8.21 9.40 -4.76
N GLY A 275 9.06 8.37 -4.65
CA GLY A 275 9.56 7.89 -3.37
C GLY A 275 10.59 6.77 -3.50
N THR A 276 11.61 6.81 -2.64
CA THR A 276 12.68 5.80 -2.56
C THR A 276 13.23 5.70 -1.14
N ALA A 277 13.76 4.55 -0.76
CA ALA A 277 14.43 4.33 0.51
C ALA A 277 15.77 5.08 0.66
N ALA A 278 16.26 5.71 -0.41
CA ALA A 278 17.45 6.57 -0.37
C ALA A 278 17.19 7.96 0.24
N LEU A 279 15.92 8.32 0.53
CA LEU A 279 15.60 9.57 1.20
C LEU A 279 15.98 9.51 2.68
N GLN A 280 16.61 10.58 3.19
CA GLN A 280 17.02 10.66 4.60
C GLN A 280 15.87 10.45 5.59
N ILE A 281 14.66 10.90 5.23
CA ILE A 281 13.46 10.73 6.06
C ILE A 281 12.96 9.29 6.16
N PHE A 282 13.49 8.37 5.33
CA PHE A 282 13.05 6.98 5.31
C PHE A 282 13.47 6.21 6.56
N ILE A 283 14.63 6.51 7.14
CA ILE A 283 15.12 5.86 8.37
C ILE A 283 15.14 6.84 9.53
N THR A 284 14.45 6.49 10.61
CA THR A 284 14.49 7.23 11.89
C THR A 284 15.85 6.92 12.58
N PRO A 285 16.71 7.94 12.79
CA PRO A 285 18.06 7.71 13.28
C PRO A 285 18.10 7.41 14.78
N ASP A 286 17.19 8.00 15.58
CA ASP A 286 17.12 7.83 17.05
C ASP A 286 15.67 7.48 17.46
N PRO A 287 15.27 6.20 17.29
CA PRO A 287 13.92 5.78 17.60
C PRO A 287 13.57 5.85 19.08
N LEU A 288 14.55 5.66 19.98
CA LEU A 288 14.32 5.72 21.41
C LEU A 288 13.94 7.13 21.88
N LYS A 289 14.54 8.16 21.31
CA LYS A 289 14.17 9.56 21.57
C LYS A 289 12.73 9.84 21.18
N VAL A 290 12.31 9.35 20.02
CA VAL A 290 10.92 9.46 19.53
C VAL A 290 9.97 8.72 20.47
N ALA A 291 10.31 7.46 20.85
CA ALA A 291 9.49 6.64 21.75
C ALA A 291 9.32 7.28 23.14
N LYS A 292 10.39 7.84 23.71
CA LYS A 292 10.32 8.57 24.99
C LYS A 292 9.43 9.80 24.91
N LYS A 293 9.49 10.55 23.82
CA LYS A 293 8.61 11.71 23.60
C LYS A 293 7.15 11.30 23.48
N ILE A 294 6.85 10.22 22.77
CA ILE A 294 5.51 9.63 22.67
C ILE A 294 5.01 9.22 24.06
N ALA A 295 5.83 8.50 24.84
CA ALA A 295 5.50 8.07 26.20
C ALA A 295 5.22 9.27 27.13
N GLN A 296 6.05 10.30 27.08
CA GLN A 296 5.85 11.54 27.83
C GLN A 296 4.49 12.18 27.52
N LEU A 297 4.15 12.30 26.23
CA LEU A 297 2.87 12.89 25.78
C LEU A 297 1.66 12.01 26.13
N ALA A 298 1.87 10.71 26.27
CA ALA A 298 0.89 9.72 26.70
C ALA A 298 0.69 9.65 28.22
N GLY A 299 1.58 10.30 29.00
CA GLY A 299 1.59 10.15 30.46
C GLY A 299 2.16 8.82 30.94
N CYS A 300 2.91 8.11 30.08
CA CYS A 300 3.56 6.84 30.39
C CYS A 300 4.93 7.07 31.03
N ASN A 301 5.26 6.28 32.06
CA ASN A 301 6.61 6.23 32.59
C ASN A 301 7.58 5.64 31.55
N HIS A 302 8.74 6.27 31.38
CA HIS A 302 9.73 5.92 30.37
C HIS A 302 11.13 5.67 30.94
N ASN A 303 11.21 5.27 32.22
CA ASN A 303 12.47 4.91 32.87
C ASN A 303 13.09 3.64 32.28
N SER A 304 12.28 2.72 31.76
CA SER A 304 12.74 1.60 30.95
C SER A 304 11.88 1.43 29.72
N THR A 305 12.45 0.86 28.66
CA THR A 305 11.75 0.58 27.40
C THR A 305 10.61 -0.41 27.59
N LYS A 306 10.76 -1.38 28.49
CA LYS A 306 9.70 -2.33 28.84
C LYS A 306 8.49 -1.62 29.44
N ILE A 307 8.69 -0.79 30.47
CA ILE A 307 7.59 -0.04 31.12
C ILE A 307 6.91 0.87 30.12
N LEU A 308 7.70 1.55 29.27
CA LEU A 308 7.21 2.42 28.22
C LEU A 308 6.29 1.67 27.25
N VAL A 309 6.75 0.54 26.70
CA VAL A 309 6.00 -0.24 25.70
C VAL A 309 4.75 -0.86 26.33
N ASP A 310 4.86 -1.42 27.54
CA ASP A 310 3.72 -2.00 28.23
C ASP A 310 2.63 -0.95 28.50
N CYS A 311 3.00 0.26 28.92
CA CYS A 311 2.06 1.36 29.10
C CYS A 311 1.41 1.76 27.77
N LEU A 312 2.17 1.93 26.70
CA LEU A 312 1.62 2.30 25.39
C LEU A 312 0.67 1.22 24.82
N ARG A 313 0.84 -0.05 25.21
CA ARG A 313 -0.08 -1.14 24.84
C ARG A 313 -1.43 -1.02 25.51
N THR A 314 -1.53 -0.42 26.69
CA THR A 314 -2.80 -0.26 27.41
C THR A 314 -3.66 0.89 26.92
N LEU A 315 -3.10 1.82 26.11
CA LEU A 315 -3.84 2.97 25.61
C LEU A 315 -4.96 2.51 24.65
N SER A 316 -6.09 3.19 24.71
CA SER A 316 -7.10 3.06 23.68
C SER A 316 -6.60 3.63 22.32
N GLY A 317 -7.20 3.21 21.21
CA GLY A 317 -6.87 3.78 19.90
C GLY A 317 -7.06 5.30 19.83
N ALA A 318 -8.10 5.83 20.53
CA ALA A 318 -8.34 7.27 20.62
C ALA A 318 -7.23 8.01 21.38
N GLU A 319 -6.65 7.39 22.40
CA GLU A 319 -5.51 7.94 23.15
C GLU A 319 -4.25 7.96 22.31
N VAL A 320 -3.99 6.88 21.56
CA VAL A 320 -2.86 6.83 20.61
C VAL A 320 -3.01 7.95 19.58
N MET A 321 -4.21 8.17 19.03
CA MET A 321 -4.44 9.25 18.06
C MET A 321 -4.27 10.65 18.67
N ARG A 322 -4.69 10.86 19.93
CA ARG A 322 -4.43 12.13 20.65
C ARG A 322 -2.93 12.38 20.84
N VAL A 323 -2.16 11.34 21.13
CA VAL A 323 -0.69 11.43 21.23
C VAL A 323 -0.07 11.75 19.88
N SER A 324 -0.52 11.07 18.81
CA SER A 324 -0.07 11.36 17.43
C SER A 324 -0.27 12.83 17.06
N GLN A 325 -1.46 13.39 17.33
CA GLN A 325 -1.75 14.80 17.10
C GLN A 325 -0.83 15.75 17.88
N LYS A 326 -0.52 15.41 19.15
CA LYS A 326 0.40 16.21 19.98
C LYS A 326 1.84 16.13 19.49
N MET A 327 2.24 15.04 18.86
CA MET A 327 3.58 14.87 18.26
C MET A 327 3.79 15.80 17.06
N ARG A 328 2.71 16.25 16.40
CA ARG A 328 2.76 17.10 15.22
C ARG A 328 3.72 16.56 14.15
N PHE A 329 3.62 15.25 13.87
CA PHE A 329 4.41 14.64 12.81
C PHE A 329 4.23 15.40 11.49
N PHE A 330 5.30 15.50 10.72
CA PHE A 330 5.30 16.12 9.41
C PHE A 330 4.81 17.59 9.39
N LYS A 331 5.05 18.36 10.46
CA LYS A 331 4.77 19.79 10.49
C LYS A 331 5.67 20.49 9.47
N LEU A 332 5.08 21.04 8.42
CA LEU A 332 5.79 21.98 7.54
C LEU A 332 6.06 23.25 8.36
N ARG A 333 7.33 23.65 8.48
CA ARG A 333 7.77 24.79 9.28
C ARG A 333 6.96 26.05 8.91
N GLY A 334 6.14 26.54 9.84
CA GLY A 334 5.86 27.96 9.98
C GLY A 334 7.00 28.60 10.78
N GLN A 335 7.16 29.90 10.70
CA GLN A 335 8.27 30.72 11.21
C GLN A 335 8.58 30.64 12.73
N GLU A 336 8.03 29.65 13.49
CA GLU A 336 7.96 29.80 14.95
C GLU A 336 9.18 29.30 15.73
N ASP A 337 9.99 28.38 15.22
CA ASP A 337 11.29 28.05 15.86
C ASP A 337 12.24 27.30 14.90
N PRO A 338 13.42 27.84 14.58
CA PRO A 338 14.44 27.15 13.79
C PRO A 338 14.97 25.86 14.45
N GLN A 339 14.78 25.71 15.77
CA GLN A 339 15.26 24.55 16.53
C GLN A 339 14.18 23.50 16.79
N GLU A 340 12.92 23.70 16.35
CA GLU A 340 11.89 22.69 16.52
C GLU A 340 12.23 21.44 15.71
N ILE A 341 12.44 20.33 16.40
CA ILE A 341 12.76 19.04 15.79
C ILE A 341 11.53 18.55 15.03
N VAL A 342 11.67 18.33 13.74
CA VAL A 342 10.62 17.67 12.94
C VAL A 342 10.64 16.18 13.29
N TRP A 343 9.56 15.70 13.92
CA TRP A 343 9.39 14.30 14.25
C TRP A 343 8.86 13.52 13.05
N PHE A 344 9.48 12.38 12.76
CA PHE A 344 9.00 11.45 11.75
C PHE A 344 8.68 10.11 12.40
N MET A 345 7.64 9.45 11.89
CA MET A 345 7.35 8.05 12.16
C MET A 345 7.66 7.28 10.89
N SER A 346 8.88 6.79 10.78
CA SER A 346 9.39 6.07 9.62
C SER A 346 10.15 4.81 10.06
N PRO A 347 10.53 3.92 9.14
CA PRO A 347 11.28 2.71 9.44
C PRO A 347 12.57 2.94 10.22
N VAL A 348 13.11 1.87 10.78
CA VAL A 348 14.38 1.84 11.53
C VAL A 348 15.26 0.70 11.04
N VAL A 349 16.58 0.79 11.28
CA VAL A 349 17.49 -0.36 11.12
C VAL A 349 17.31 -1.22 12.36
N ASP A 350 16.68 -2.39 12.20
CA ASP A 350 16.27 -3.27 13.31
C ASP A 350 16.98 -4.63 13.33
N GLY A 351 17.85 -4.87 12.33
CA GLY A 351 18.55 -6.14 12.15
C GLY A 351 17.66 -7.29 11.63
N VAL A 352 16.37 -7.04 11.39
CA VAL A 352 15.40 -8.05 10.91
C VAL A 352 14.82 -7.68 9.57
N VAL A 353 14.10 -6.55 9.48
CA VAL A 353 13.60 -6.01 8.21
C VAL A 353 14.75 -5.38 7.43
N PHE A 354 15.57 -4.59 8.10
CA PHE A 354 16.77 -3.98 7.57
C PHE A 354 17.98 -4.37 8.41
N GLN A 355 18.89 -5.14 7.82
CA GLN A 355 20.15 -5.55 8.46
C GLN A 355 21.13 -4.38 8.56
N ASP A 356 21.05 -3.43 7.62
CA ASP A 356 21.81 -2.19 7.58
C ASP A 356 20.93 -1.08 6.98
N ASN A 357 21.43 0.15 6.97
CA ASN A 357 20.74 1.27 6.32
C ASN A 357 20.49 0.94 4.84
N PRO A 358 19.24 1.04 4.34
CA PRO A 358 18.90 0.74 2.95
C PRO A 358 19.79 1.46 1.92
N ILE A 359 20.27 2.69 2.22
CA ILE A 359 21.20 3.41 1.35
C ILE A 359 22.53 2.64 1.22
N VAL A 360 23.05 2.08 2.33
CA VAL A 360 24.30 1.29 2.33
C VAL A 360 24.09 0.02 1.52
N VAL A 361 22.99 -0.69 1.74
CA VAL A 361 22.62 -1.92 1.02
C VAL A 361 22.46 -1.64 -0.49
N LEU A 362 21.83 -0.51 -0.87
CA LEU A 362 21.70 -0.05 -2.26
C LEU A 362 23.09 0.22 -2.89
N ILE A 363 23.98 0.93 -2.19
CA ILE A 363 25.33 1.24 -2.68
C ILE A 363 26.14 -0.04 -2.88
N GLN A 364 25.97 -1.04 -2.01
CA GLN A 364 26.66 -2.34 -2.10
C GLN A 364 26.07 -3.25 -3.18
N GLY A 365 24.95 -2.87 -3.82
CA GLY A 365 24.26 -3.68 -4.81
C GLY A 365 23.56 -4.92 -4.24
N GLN A 366 23.36 -4.99 -2.93
CA GLN A 366 22.73 -6.13 -2.23
C GLN A 366 21.21 -6.06 -2.24
N VAL A 367 20.64 -5.70 -3.37
CA VAL A 367 19.18 -5.53 -3.56
C VAL A 367 18.57 -6.73 -4.28
N ALA A 368 17.24 -6.85 -4.20
CA ALA A 368 16.53 -7.84 -4.99
C ALA A 368 16.81 -7.61 -6.49
N PRO A 369 17.29 -8.64 -7.23
CA PRO A 369 17.67 -8.51 -8.64
C PRO A 369 16.42 -8.55 -9.53
N VAL A 370 15.54 -7.56 -9.40
CA VAL A 370 14.28 -7.46 -10.15
C VAL A 370 14.26 -6.19 -10.99
N PRO A 371 13.59 -6.17 -12.15
CA PRO A 371 13.34 -4.94 -12.90
C PRO A 371 12.67 -3.89 -12.01
N TYR A 372 13.21 -2.67 -12.04
CA TYR A 372 12.75 -1.57 -11.20
C TYR A 372 12.49 -0.32 -12.04
N LEU A 373 11.25 0.19 -12.01
CA LEU A 373 10.86 1.45 -12.60
C LEU A 373 10.71 2.50 -11.51
N LEU A 374 11.35 3.65 -11.71
CA LEU A 374 11.39 4.74 -10.74
C LEU A 374 11.11 6.06 -11.46
N GLY A 375 10.26 6.90 -10.89
CA GLY A 375 9.91 8.19 -11.48
C GLY A 375 9.46 9.21 -10.45
N VAL A 376 9.58 10.49 -10.83
CA VAL A 376 9.11 11.65 -10.07
C VAL A 376 8.34 12.59 -10.98
N ASN A 377 7.44 13.39 -10.41
CA ASN A 377 6.73 14.42 -11.15
C ASN A 377 7.62 15.66 -11.34
N SER A 378 7.34 16.45 -12.37
CA SER A 378 8.02 17.73 -12.62
C SER A 378 7.78 18.75 -11.49
N LEU A 379 6.63 18.66 -10.81
CA LEU A 379 6.22 19.55 -9.71
C LEU A 379 5.71 18.69 -8.54
N GLU A 380 6.64 18.22 -7.70
CA GLU A 380 6.31 17.52 -6.46
C GLU A 380 5.72 18.49 -5.42
N PHE A 381 4.88 18.00 -4.53
CA PHE A 381 4.26 18.74 -3.41
C PHE A 381 3.29 19.87 -3.79
N ASN A 382 2.99 20.15 -5.04
CA ASN A 382 2.03 21.18 -5.43
C ASN A 382 0.64 20.99 -4.81
N TRP A 383 0.26 19.76 -4.52
CA TRP A 383 -0.99 19.43 -3.84
C TRP A 383 -1.03 19.90 -2.36
N LEU A 384 0.13 20.17 -1.74
CA LEU A 384 0.22 20.72 -0.38
C LEU A 384 0.02 22.24 -0.33
N LEU A 385 0.26 22.95 -1.42
CA LEU A 385 0.14 24.40 -1.46
C LEU A 385 -1.26 24.93 -1.08
N PRO A 386 -2.38 24.31 -1.51
CA PRO A 386 -3.71 24.73 -1.08
C PRO A 386 -3.92 24.57 0.43
N PHE A 387 -3.30 23.57 1.07
CA PHE A 387 -3.41 23.36 2.53
C PHE A 387 -2.55 24.36 3.32
N ALA A 388 -1.41 24.79 2.78
CA ALA A 388 -0.58 25.82 3.37
C ALA A 388 -1.23 27.22 3.28
N ALA A 389 -2.01 27.48 2.23
CA ALA A 389 -2.70 28.75 2.00
C ALA A 389 -3.94 28.98 2.90
N VAL A 390 -4.44 27.95 3.59
CA VAL A 390 -5.61 28.05 4.49
C VAL A 390 -5.25 28.70 5.84
N HIS A 391 -3.97 28.90 6.14
CA HIS A 391 -3.53 29.71 7.28
C HIS A 391 -3.07 31.08 6.80
N PRO A 392 -3.92 32.15 6.89
CA PRO A 392 -3.57 33.50 6.42
C PRO A 392 -2.59 34.16 7.37
N GLY A 393 -1.33 33.78 7.35
CA GLY A 393 -0.25 34.34 8.17
C GLY A 393 1.14 33.78 7.84
N SER A 394 1.25 32.79 6.96
CA SER A 394 2.51 32.04 6.81
C SER A 394 3.14 32.03 5.41
N LEU A 395 2.70 32.87 4.47
CA LEU A 395 3.40 33.04 3.19
C LEU A 395 3.54 34.53 2.84
N PRO A 396 4.76 35.10 2.83
CA PRO A 396 5.00 36.40 2.23
C PRO A 396 5.22 36.21 0.71
N CYS A 397 4.15 35.96 -0.02
CA CYS A 397 4.10 36.11 -1.48
C CYS A 397 2.81 36.85 -1.85
N SER A 398 2.74 38.13 -1.53
CA SER A 398 1.80 39.06 -2.13
C SER A 398 2.42 39.61 -3.41
N ARG A 399 2.25 38.90 -4.51
CA ARG A 399 2.20 39.32 -5.91
C ARG A 399 2.52 38.12 -6.82
N VAL A 400 1.51 37.54 -7.35
CA VAL A 400 1.61 36.72 -8.56
C VAL A 400 1.66 37.70 -9.74
N ASP A 401 2.83 38.19 -10.02
CA ASP A 401 3.16 38.77 -11.31
C ASP A 401 4.61 38.36 -11.64
N GLN A 402 4.74 37.66 -12.77
CA GLN A 402 6.01 37.28 -13.40
C GLN A 402 6.96 36.34 -12.60
N GLY A 403 6.63 35.08 -12.47
CA GLY A 403 7.54 33.95 -12.66
C GLY A 403 8.86 33.84 -11.88
N ARG A 404 9.12 34.60 -10.81
CA ARG A 404 10.34 34.49 -10.00
C ARG A 404 10.09 34.78 -8.54
N CYS A 405 10.22 33.75 -7.69
CA CYS A 405 10.46 33.94 -6.26
C CYS A 405 11.96 34.12 -6.02
N PRO A 406 12.38 35.11 -5.18
CA PRO A 406 13.78 35.27 -4.81
C PRO A 406 14.24 34.08 -3.96
N SER A 407 15.34 33.45 -4.34
CA SER A 407 16.03 32.44 -3.56
C SER A 407 16.63 33.08 -2.29
N SER A 408 16.06 32.81 -1.12
CA SER A 408 16.74 33.04 0.15
C SER A 408 17.86 32.00 0.28
N GLY A 409 19.13 32.47 0.22
CA GLY A 409 20.30 31.62 0.31
C GLY A 409 20.51 31.02 1.71
N GLY A 410 20.00 29.79 1.90
CA GLY A 410 20.46 28.86 2.90
C GLY A 410 21.06 27.65 2.19
N PRO A 411 21.93 26.82 2.82
CA PRO A 411 22.51 25.67 2.15
C PRO A 411 21.38 24.78 1.62
N SER A 412 21.24 24.72 0.31
CA SER A 412 20.23 23.94 -0.39
C SER A 412 20.47 22.47 -0.12
N GLN A 413 19.56 21.82 0.62
CA GLN A 413 19.49 20.36 0.60
C GLN A 413 19.23 19.93 -0.86
N PRO A 414 19.90 18.87 -1.35
CA PRO A 414 19.66 18.38 -2.69
C PRO A 414 18.17 18.06 -2.86
N SER A 415 17.57 18.55 -3.92
CA SER A 415 16.17 18.30 -4.23
C SER A 415 15.92 16.78 -4.36
N LEU A 416 14.69 16.33 -4.10
CA LEU A 416 14.27 14.94 -4.30
C LEU A 416 14.69 14.41 -5.68
N GLN A 417 14.62 15.26 -6.71
CA GLN A 417 15.10 14.95 -8.06
C GLN A 417 16.60 14.64 -8.11
N LEU A 418 17.42 15.40 -7.39
CA LEU A 418 18.88 15.19 -7.38
C LEU A 418 19.24 13.89 -6.65
N GLN A 419 18.57 13.59 -5.54
CA GLN A 419 18.77 12.35 -4.81
C GLN A 419 18.33 11.12 -5.62
N THR A 420 17.18 11.21 -6.30
CA THR A 420 16.71 10.16 -7.20
C THR A 420 17.65 9.96 -8.39
N LYS A 421 18.14 11.05 -8.98
CA LYS A 421 19.11 11.02 -10.10
C LYS A 421 20.42 10.34 -9.68
N LEU A 422 20.97 10.68 -8.52
CA LEU A 422 22.18 10.07 -7.96
C LEU A 422 22.04 8.55 -7.75
N VAL A 423 20.88 8.10 -7.28
CA VAL A 423 20.59 6.66 -7.11
C VAL A 423 20.49 5.96 -8.48
N MET A 424 19.82 6.59 -9.45
CA MET A 424 19.67 6.06 -10.81
C MET A 424 21.02 5.93 -11.54
N GLU A 425 21.87 6.94 -11.45
CA GLU A 425 23.23 6.92 -12.04
C GLU A 425 24.09 5.82 -11.42
N ARG A 426 24.00 5.58 -10.12
CA ARG A 426 24.76 4.52 -9.43
C ARG A 426 24.25 3.11 -9.72
N LEU A 427 22.95 2.96 -10.02
CA LEU A 427 22.37 1.68 -10.42
C LEU A 427 22.60 1.33 -11.90
N GLY A 428 23.36 2.16 -12.66
CA GLY A 428 23.63 1.94 -14.08
C GLY A 428 22.41 2.10 -14.99
N ALA A 429 21.31 2.64 -14.47
CA ALA A 429 20.12 2.91 -15.26
C ALA A 429 20.31 4.22 -16.04
N GLY A 430 20.47 4.13 -17.35
CA GLY A 430 20.54 5.29 -18.24
C GLY A 430 19.31 6.17 -18.08
N VAL A 431 19.49 7.41 -17.60
CA VAL A 431 18.43 8.40 -17.42
C VAL A 431 17.98 8.85 -18.81
N ARG A 432 16.85 8.33 -19.29
CA ARG A 432 16.11 9.00 -20.37
C ARG A 432 15.09 9.94 -19.72
N GLU A 433 15.29 11.24 -19.89
CA GLU A 433 14.31 12.27 -19.56
C GLU A 433 13.05 12.07 -20.41
N ARG A 434 12.08 11.34 -19.88
CA ARG A 434 10.68 11.39 -20.33
C ARG A 434 9.81 11.43 -19.09
N SER A 435 9.10 12.53 -18.94
CA SER A 435 8.03 12.69 -17.94
C SER A 435 6.96 11.62 -18.20
N TRP A 436 6.88 10.61 -17.34
CA TRP A 436 5.81 9.63 -17.38
C TRP A 436 4.69 10.13 -16.49
N VAL A 437 3.64 10.67 -17.10
CA VAL A 437 2.35 10.88 -16.44
C VAL A 437 1.62 9.54 -16.53
N LEU A 438 1.64 8.77 -15.44
CA LEU A 438 0.67 7.69 -15.26
C LEU A 438 -0.61 8.33 -14.73
N LEU A 439 -1.56 8.56 -15.63
CA LEU A 439 -2.95 8.87 -15.30
C LEU A 439 -3.61 7.59 -14.78
N PHE A 440 -4.06 7.62 -13.52
CA PHE A 440 -5.02 6.66 -13.00
C PHE A 440 -6.45 7.06 -13.37
#